data_89eeca77574746c962c40530e03b5625
#
_entry.id   89eeca77574746c962c40530e03b5625
#
_cell.length_a   1.000
_cell.length_b   1.000
_cell.length_c   1.000
_cell.angle_alpha   90.00
_cell.angle_beta   90.00
_cell.angle_gamma   90.00
#
_symmetry.space_group_name_H-M   'P 1'
#
loop_
_entity.id
_entity.type
_entity.pdbx_description
1 polymer ?
#
loop_
_entity_poly.entity_id
_entity_poly.type
_entity_poly.pdbx_seq_one_letter_code
_entity_poly.pdbx_strand_id
1 'polypeptide(L)'
;MDTKASLNFQGVDGTLDVYADRIEIKPKGLLGLMSNQGNETIFIKDMTSIEVRECSFVNSGHIQFSAPGTNEKNNKIAFGGFGDRKTMNENANKIKAYILQQMQIAKTSNVTIPSIASTSDELLKLAQLRDSGILTEEEFQSAKKKLLGL
;
A
#
# COMPACT_ATOMS: atom_id res chain seq x y z
N MET A 1 10.24 10.21 8.47
CA MET A 1 9.51 10.49 7.20
C MET A 1 10.51 10.41 6.07
N ASP A 2 10.39 9.41 5.21
CA ASP A 2 11.25 9.33 4.03
C ASP A 2 10.96 10.49 3.08
N THR A 3 11.92 11.37 2.94
CA THR A 3 11.85 12.55 2.07
C THR A 3 12.20 12.23 0.61
N LYS A 4 12.67 11.01 0.33
CA LYS A 4 13.04 10.57 -1.01
C LYS A 4 11.99 9.59 -1.56
N ALA A 5 11.49 9.87 -2.76
CA ALA A 5 10.61 8.94 -3.46
C ALA A 5 11.33 7.63 -3.76
N SER A 6 10.67 6.51 -3.49
CA SER A 6 11.15 5.16 -3.80
C SER A 6 11.11 4.88 -5.30
N LEU A 7 10.08 5.39 -5.98
CA LEU A 7 9.89 5.30 -7.43
C LEU A 7 9.39 6.64 -7.97
N ASN A 8 9.78 6.95 -9.21
CA ASN A 8 9.31 8.11 -9.94
C ASN A 8 8.80 7.66 -11.31
N PHE A 9 7.69 8.23 -11.77
CA PHE A 9 7.12 7.95 -13.08
C PHE A 9 6.72 9.25 -13.77
N GLN A 10 7.22 9.44 -14.99
CA GLN A 10 6.86 10.59 -15.81
C GLN A 10 5.78 10.21 -16.81
N GLY A 11 4.59 10.76 -16.62
CA GLY A 11 3.49 10.69 -17.55
C GLY A 11 3.49 11.82 -18.56
N VAL A 12 2.49 11.82 -19.42
CA VAL A 12 2.26 12.87 -20.42
C VAL A 12 1.68 14.13 -19.75
N ASP A 13 0.79 13.94 -18.80
CA ASP A 13 0.01 14.97 -18.11
C ASP A 13 0.56 15.33 -16.72
N GLY A 14 1.55 14.59 -16.21
CA GLY A 14 2.10 14.84 -14.89
C GLY A 14 3.26 13.94 -14.52
N THR A 15 3.70 14.08 -13.28
CA THR A 15 4.71 13.22 -12.66
C THR A 15 4.11 12.55 -11.44
N LEU A 16 4.40 11.29 -11.23
CA LEU A 16 4.04 10.51 -10.06
C LEU A 16 5.28 10.20 -9.25
N ASP A 17 5.31 10.66 -8.03
CA ASP A 17 6.31 10.27 -7.03
C ASP A 17 5.68 9.28 -6.06
N VAL A 18 6.31 8.12 -5.87
CA VAL A 18 5.85 7.05 -4.99
C VAL A 18 6.77 6.93 -3.79
N TYR A 19 6.22 7.09 -2.62
CA TYR A 19 6.89 6.91 -1.32
C TYR A 19 6.40 5.60 -0.66
N ALA A 20 6.97 5.26 0.46
CA ALA A 20 6.57 4.07 1.21
C ALA A 20 5.15 4.17 1.81
N ASP A 21 4.72 5.39 2.15
CA ASP A 21 3.47 5.68 2.85
C ASP A 21 2.42 6.42 2.00
N ARG A 22 2.84 7.05 0.90
CA ARG A 22 2.00 7.90 0.06
C ARG A 22 2.46 7.96 -1.38
N ILE A 23 1.61 8.48 -2.23
CA ILE A 23 1.96 8.94 -3.58
C ILE A 23 1.68 10.43 -3.70
N GLU A 24 2.43 11.10 -4.57
CA GLU A 24 2.23 12.49 -4.94
C GLU A 24 2.09 12.58 -6.47
N ILE A 25 0.98 13.13 -6.92
CA ILE A 25 0.71 13.40 -8.34
C ILE A 25 0.91 14.89 -8.57
N LYS A 26 1.85 15.23 -9.45
CA LYS A 26 2.20 16.61 -9.81
C LYS A 26 1.79 16.85 -11.25
N PRO A 27 0.72 17.62 -11.52
CA PRO A 27 0.31 17.93 -12.88
C PRO A 27 1.38 18.72 -13.61
N LYS A 28 1.54 18.47 -14.91
CA LYS A 28 2.55 19.08 -15.77
C LYS A 28 1.90 19.89 -16.89
N GLY A 29 2.54 21.02 -17.22
CA GLY A 29 2.15 21.81 -18.38
C GLY A 29 1.16 22.93 -18.08
N LEU A 30 0.83 23.71 -19.13
CA LEU A 30 -0.01 24.89 -19.05
C LEU A 30 -1.45 24.56 -18.57
N LEU A 31 -1.95 23.37 -18.93
CA LEU A 31 -3.27 22.90 -18.49
C LEU A 31 -3.31 22.60 -16.98
N GLY A 32 -2.23 22.07 -16.41
CA GLY A 32 -2.10 21.88 -14.95
C GLY A 32 -2.01 23.21 -14.20
N LEU A 33 -1.35 24.20 -14.80
CA LEU A 33 -1.23 25.54 -14.21
C LEU A 33 -2.55 26.33 -14.27
N MET A 34 -3.32 26.15 -15.36
CA MET A 34 -4.62 26.85 -15.56
C MET A 34 -5.79 26.16 -14.86
N SER A 35 -5.71 24.86 -14.58
CA SER A 35 -6.81 24.10 -13.98
C SER A 35 -6.92 24.28 -12.47
N ASN A 36 -6.02 25.05 -11.85
CA ASN A 36 -5.94 25.18 -10.38
C ASN A 36 -5.84 23.82 -9.65
N GLN A 37 -5.38 22.78 -10.39
CA GLN A 37 -5.12 21.46 -9.84
C GLN A 37 -3.78 21.52 -9.12
N GLY A 38 -3.84 21.60 -7.81
CA GLY A 38 -2.65 21.45 -6.96
C GLY A 38 -2.05 20.04 -7.03
N ASN A 39 -0.92 19.85 -6.40
CA ASN A 39 -0.39 18.51 -6.18
C ASN A 39 -1.39 17.68 -5.38
N GLU A 40 -1.70 16.49 -5.86
CA GLU A 40 -2.56 15.53 -5.15
C GLU A 40 -1.68 14.57 -4.37
N THR A 41 -1.97 14.42 -3.09
CA THR A 41 -1.29 13.47 -2.21
C THR A 41 -2.29 12.42 -1.75
N ILE A 42 -2.00 11.15 -1.99
CA ILE A 42 -2.86 10.04 -1.58
C ILE A 42 -2.03 9.12 -0.68
N PHE A 43 -2.49 8.90 0.55
CA PHE A 43 -1.84 7.95 1.45
C PHE A 43 -2.17 6.51 1.05
N ILE A 44 -1.16 5.65 0.99
CA ILE A 44 -1.31 4.26 0.56
C ILE A 44 -2.24 3.48 1.50
N LYS A 45 -2.23 3.80 2.79
CA LYS A 45 -3.15 3.20 3.79
C LYS A 45 -4.64 3.45 3.48
N ASP A 46 -4.95 4.58 2.80
CA ASP A 46 -6.31 5.00 2.49
C ASP A 46 -6.73 4.58 1.07
N MET A 47 -5.79 4.02 0.27
CA MET A 47 -6.10 3.53 -1.07
C MET A 47 -6.99 2.29 -1.02
N THR A 48 -7.98 2.26 -1.90
CA THR A 48 -8.87 1.11 -2.10
C THR A 48 -8.44 0.27 -3.30
N SER A 49 -7.95 0.90 -4.36
CA SER A 49 -7.46 0.18 -5.54
C SER A 49 -6.43 0.99 -6.35
N ILE A 50 -5.68 0.27 -7.16
CA ILE A 50 -4.82 0.81 -8.21
C ILE A 50 -5.07 0.04 -9.50
N GLU A 51 -5.32 0.76 -10.59
CA GLU A 51 -5.52 0.21 -11.92
C GLU A 51 -4.45 0.72 -12.86
N VAL A 52 -3.90 -0.18 -13.69
CA VAL A 52 -2.98 0.16 -14.77
C VAL A 52 -3.60 -0.31 -16.07
N ARG A 53 -3.82 0.62 -16.98
CA ARG A 53 -4.13 0.35 -18.38
C ARG A 53 -2.88 0.58 -19.21
N GLU A 54 -2.43 -0.46 -19.88
CA GLU A 54 -1.24 -0.37 -20.73
C GLU A 54 -1.46 0.49 -21.95
N CYS A 55 -0.42 1.20 -22.38
CA CYS A 55 -0.44 1.92 -23.62
C CYS A 55 -0.16 0.98 -24.81
N SER A 56 -0.84 1.25 -25.94
CA SER A 56 -0.67 0.56 -27.19
C SER A 56 -0.29 1.56 -28.30
N PHE A 57 -0.19 1.09 -29.53
CA PHE A 57 0.09 1.96 -30.69
C PHE A 57 -1.01 3.02 -30.90
N VAL A 58 -2.26 2.68 -30.61
CA VAL A 58 -3.43 3.55 -30.85
C VAL A 58 -4.03 4.15 -29.60
N ASN A 59 -3.69 3.63 -28.40
CA ASN A 59 -4.29 4.07 -27.16
C ASN A 59 -3.23 4.45 -26.12
N SER A 60 -3.43 5.58 -25.47
CA SER A 60 -2.66 5.96 -24.29
C SER A 60 -2.98 5.03 -23.11
N GLY A 61 -1.95 4.71 -22.33
CA GLY A 61 -2.08 4.05 -21.05
C GLY A 61 -2.36 5.04 -19.93
N HIS A 62 -2.75 4.51 -18.77
CA HIS A 62 -2.85 5.32 -17.56
C HIS A 62 -2.68 4.46 -16.30
N ILE A 63 -2.26 5.11 -15.23
CA ILE A 63 -2.31 4.58 -13.87
C ILE A 63 -3.39 5.37 -13.16
N GLN A 64 -4.38 4.69 -12.56
CA GLN A 64 -5.47 5.30 -11.81
C GLN A 64 -5.46 4.77 -10.38
N PHE A 65 -5.66 5.69 -9.43
CA PHE A 65 -5.72 5.41 -8.01
C PHE A 65 -7.13 5.70 -7.48
N SER A 66 -7.61 4.87 -6.58
CA SER A 66 -8.88 5.09 -5.90
C SER A 66 -8.66 5.18 -4.39
N ALA A 67 -9.19 6.24 -3.81
CA ALA A 67 -9.20 6.47 -2.36
C ALA A 67 -10.45 7.24 -1.95
N PRO A 68 -11.03 7.00 -0.76
CA PRO A 68 -12.19 7.75 -0.30
C PRO A 68 -11.92 9.26 -0.23
N GLY A 69 -12.88 10.06 -0.67
CA GLY A 69 -12.79 11.52 -0.59
C GLY A 69 -11.88 12.19 -1.62
N THR A 70 -11.28 11.43 -2.53
CA THR A 70 -10.45 11.95 -3.60
C THR A 70 -11.24 12.13 -4.90
N ASN A 71 -10.79 13.06 -5.76
CA ASN A 71 -11.41 13.28 -7.06
C ASN A 71 -10.81 12.33 -8.10
N GLU A 72 -11.60 11.40 -8.63
CA GLU A 72 -11.16 10.40 -9.61
C GLU A 72 -10.48 11.00 -10.85
N LYS A 73 -10.82 12.24 -11.23
CA LYS A 73 -10.20 12.92 -12.36
C LYS A 73 -8.75 13.32 -12.09
N ASN A 74 -8.42 13.60 -10.83
CA ASN A 74 -7.09 14.05 -10.43
C ASN A 74 -6.17 12.88 -10.02
N ASN A 75 -6.75 11.71 -9.82
CA ASN A 75 -6.04 10.50 -9.35
C ASN A 75 -5.54 9.62 -10.49
N LYS A 76 -5.25 10.20 -11.63
CA LYS A 76 -4.83 9.49 -12.83
C LYS A 76 -3.61 10.13 -13.45
N ILE A 77 -2.66 9.31 -13.87
CA ILE A 77 -1.52 9.70 -14.68
C ILE A 77 -1.60 8.99 -16.03
N ALA A 78 -1.70 9.77 -17.10
CA ALA A 78 -1.67 9.24 -18.46
C ALA A 78 -0.21 9.07 -18.94
N PHE A 79 0.03 8.03 -19.72
CA PHE A 79 1.33 7.77 -20.32
C PHE A 79 1.18 7.14 -21.71
N GLY A 80 2.28 7.13 -22.48
CA GLY A 80 2.30 6.64 -23.85
C GLY A 80 2.65 7.75 -24.83
N GLY A 81 2.44 7.52 -26.09
CA GLY A 81 2.82 8.41 -27.18
C GLY A 81 4.00 7.84 -27.98
N PHE A 82 4.92 8.69 -28.43
CA PHE A 82 6.03 8.31 -29.31
C PHE A 82 7.24 7.68 -28.59
N GLY A 83 7.13 7.39 -27.30
CA GLY A 83 8.20 6.79 -26.50
C GLY A 83 8.25 5.26 -26.57
N ASP A 84 9.16 4.67 -25.81
CA ASP A 84 9.27 3.21 -25.63
C ASP A 84 8.11 2.69 -24.77
N ARG A 85 7.05 2.27 -25.44
CA ARG A 85 5.82 1.76 -24.81
C ARG A 85 6.06 0.56 -23.92
N LYS A 86 6.99 -0.32 -24.31
CA LYS A 86 7.32 -1.51 -23.51
C LYS A 86 7.86 -1.11 -22.14
N THR A 87 8.86 -0.27 -22.13
CA THR A 87 9.46 0.23 -20.88
C THR A 87 8.45 1.03 -20.04
N MET A 88 7.57 1.82 -20.67
CA MET A 88 6.52 2.55 -19.96
C MET A 88 5.52 1.60 -19.28
N ASN A 89 5.05 0.57 -19.99
CA ASN A 89 4.15 -0.44 -19.44
C ASN A 89 4.80 -1.24 -18.31
N GLU A 90 6.06 -1.65 -18.48
CA GLU A 90 6.83 -2.34 -17.44
C GLU A 90 6.99 -1.47 -16.18
N ASN A 91 7.31 -0.19 -16.35
CA ASN A 91 7.45 0.74 -15.22
C ASN A 91 6.10 0.98 -14.51
N ALA A 92 5.01 1.14 -15.26
CA ALA A 92 3.68 1.28 -14.69
C ALA A 92 3.26 0.03 -13.89
N ASN A 93 3.56 -1.16 -14.39
CA ASN A 93 3.30 -2.42 -13.72
C ASN A 93 4.19 -2.62 -12.48
N LYS A 94 5.46 -2.18 -12.50
CA LYS A 94 6.34 -2.16 -11.32
C LYS A 94 5.79 -1.26 -10.21
N ILE A 95 5.29 -0.08 -10.57
CA ILE A 95 4.65 0.85 -9.63
C ILE A 95 3.42 0.21 -9.00
N LYS A 96 2.56 -0.41 -9.81
CA LYS A 96 1.38 -1.13 -9.32
C LYS A 96 1.77 -2.22 -8.32
N ALA A 97 2.75 -3.06 -8.65
CA ALA A 97 3.23 -4.13 -7.78
C ALA A 97 3.77 -3.58 -6.45
N TYR A 98 4.59 -2.52 -6.50
CA TYR A 98 5.13 -1.88 -5.32
C TYR A 98 4.02 -1.31 -4.42
N ILE A 99 3.07 -0.55 -4.98
CA ILE A 99 1.97 0.04 -4.21
C ILE A 99 1.09 -1.04 -3.60
N LEU A 100 0.76 -2.11 -4.32
CA LEU A 100 -0.02 -3.23 -3.78
C LEU A 100 0.69 -3.89 -2.60
N GLN A 101 2.02 -4.04 -2.66
CA GLN A 101 2.82 -4.53 -1.55
C GLN A 101 2.74 -3.59 -0.34
N GLN A 102 2.89 -2.27 -0.54
CA GLN A 102 2.77 -1.30 0.53
C GLN A 102 1.36 -1.24 1.13
N MET A 103 0.31 -1.40 0.30
CA MET A 103 -1.07 -1.50 0.78
C MET A 103 -1.27 -2.72 1.69
N GLN A 104 -0.66 -3.85 1.37
CA GLN A 104 -0.70 -5.05 2.22
C GLN A 104 0.03 -4.80 3.54
N ILE A 105 1.22 -4.22 3.49
CA ILE A 105 2.00 -3.86 4.69
C ILE A 105 1.19 -2.89 5.57
N ALA A 106 0.59 -1.85 4.98
CA ALA A 106 -0.22 -0.88 5.70
C ALA A 106 -1.46 -1.52 6.34
N LYS A 107 -2.12 -2.46 5.66
CA LYS A 107 -3.24 -3.22 6.21
C LYS A 107 -2.81 -4.13 7.36
N THR A 108 -1.66 -4.77 7.23
CA THR A 108 -1.11 -5.65 8.28
C THR A 108 -0.61 -4.83 9.48
N SER A 109 -0.09 -3.62 9.25
CA SER A 109 0.35 -2.70 10.31
C SER A 109 -0.82 -1.99 11.00
N ASN A 110 -1.96 -1.79 10.31
CA ASN A 110 -3.23 -1.30 10.86
C ASN A 110 -4.10 -2.43 11.45
N VAL A 111 -3.76 -3.67 11.25
CA VAL A 111 -4.00 -4.68 12.25
C VAL A 111 -3.02 -4.33 13.39
N THR A 112 -3.34 -3.28 14.19
CA THR A 112 -3.39 -3.47 15.60
C THR A 112 -4.10 -4.80 15.71
N ILE A 113 -3.36 -5.87 15.89
CA ILE A 113 -3.87 -7.04 16.54
C ILE A 113 -4.58 -6.42 17.76
N PRO A 114 -5.93 -6.34 17.83
CA PRO A 114 -6.48 -6.47 19.12
C PRO A 114 -5.80 -7.77 19.50
N SER A 115 -5.04 -7.77 20.56
CA SER A 115 -4.55 -8.93 21.25
C SER A 115 -5.77 -9.79 21.63
N ILE A 116 -6.26 -10.44 20.59
CA ILE A 116 -6.99 -11.65 20.55
C ILE A 116 -6.14 -12.54 19.62
N ALA A 117 -4.89 -12.75 19.97
CA ALA A 117 -4.49 -14.11 20.20
C ALA A 117 -5.60 -14.61 21.08
N SER A 118 -6.58 -15.34 20.49
CA SER A 118 -7.72 -15.77 21.29
C SER A 118 -7.06 -16.41 22.48
N THR A 119 -7.53 -16.10 23.68
CA THR A 119 -7.04 -16.71 24.93
C THR A 119 -6.86 -18.20 24.74
N SER A 120 -7.59 -18.78 23.77
CA SER A 120 -7.47 -20.12 23.25
C SER A 120 -6.16 -20.42 22.51
N ASP A 121 -5.63 -19.53 21.65
CA ASP A 121 -4.38 -19.79 20.90
C ASP A 121 -3.17 -19.65 21.79
N GLU A 122 -3.20 -18.74 22.76
CA GLU A 122 -2.16 -18.63 23.78
C GLU A 122 -2.19 -19.82 24.74
N LEU A 123 -3.38 -20.29 25.14
CA LEU A 123 -3.53 -21.52 25.92
C LEU A 123 -3.03 -22.75 25.16
N LEU A 124 -3.27 -22.86 23.86
CA LEU A 124 -2.74 -23.92 23.00
C LEU A 124 -1.22 -23.89 22.95
N LYS A 125 -0.61 -22.71 22.78
CA LYS A 125 0.86 -22.56 22.80
C LYS A 125 1.45 -22.93 24.14
N LEU A 126 0.84 -22.50 25.25
CA LEU A 126 1.27 -22.87 26.60
C LEU A 126 1.15 -24.38 26.83
N ALA A 127 0.08 -25.02 26.33
CA ALA A 127 -0.08 -26.48 26.41
C ALA A 127 1.01 -27.22 25.62
N GLN A 128 1.35 -26.75 24.41
CA GLN A 128 2.43 -27.33 23.61
C GLN A 128 3.80 -27.18 24.28
N LEU A 129 4.08 -26.04 24.92
CA LEU A 129 5.33 -25.80 25.64
C LEU A 129 5.43 -26.71 26.89
N ARG A 130 4.32 -26.99 27.57
CA ARG A 130 4.27 -27.97 28.65
C ARG A 130 4.51 -29.38 28.11
N ASP A 131 3.82 -29.79 27.04
CA ASP A 131 3.93 -31.14 26.47
C ASP A 131 5.32 -31.42 25.87
N SER A 132 6.02 -30.38 25.44
CA SER A 132 7.42 -30.45 25.01
C SER A 132 8.44 -30.39 26.15
N GLY A 133 8.00 -30.29 27.42
CA GLY A 133 8.86 -30.25 28.57
C GLY A 133 9.63 -28.94 28.78
N ILE A 134 9.26 -27.88 28.04
CA ILE A 134 9.88 -26.55 28.17
C ILE A 134 9.27 -25.78 29.34
N LEU A 135 7.99 -26.04 29.68
CA LEU A 135 7.26 -25.50 30.84
C LEU A 135 6.89 -26.62 31.80
N THR A 136 7.06 -26.36 33.08
CA THR A 136 6.55 -27.26 34.10
C THR A 136 5.04 -27.10 34.26
N GLU A 137 4.34 -28.07 34.87
CA GLU A 137 2.90 -28.01 35.11
C GLU A 137 2.53 -26.79 36.01
N GLU A 138 3.36 -26.45 36.97
CA GLU A 138 3.15 -25.29 37.85
C GLU A 138 3.27 -23.97 37.13
N GLU A 139 4.25 -23.84 36.23
CA GLU A 139 4.43 -22.66 35.38
C GLU A 139 3.28 -22.52 34.36
N PHE A 140 2.82 -23.63 33.78
CA PHE A 140 1.65 -23.67 32.92
C PHE A 140 0.39 -23.20 33.65
N GLN A 141 0.12 -23.69 34.87
CA GLN A 141 -1.04 -23.30 35.66
C GLN A 141 -0.98 -21.83 36.05
N SER A 142 0.21 -21.33 36.39
CA SER A 142 0.42 -19.93 36.77
C SER A 142 0.19 -19.01 35.50
N ALA A 143 0.73 -19.36 34.35
CA ALA A 143 0.55 -18.62 33.10
C ALA A 143 -0.92 -18.65 32.66
N LYS A 144 -1.59 -19.80 32.78
CA LYS A 144 -3.03 -19.96 32.48
C LYS A 144 -3.91 -19.05 33.34
N LYS A 145 -3.68 -19.01 34.66
CA LYS A 145 -4.41 -18.11 35.57
C LYS A 145 -4.24 -16.66 35.17
N LYS A 146 -3.00 -16.24 34.92
CA LYS A 146 -2.68 -14.86 34.50
C LYS A 146 -3.35 -14.48 33.17
N LEU A 147 -3.42 -15.43 32.24
CA LEU A 147 -4.04 -15.22 30.92
C LEU A 147 -5.58 -15.11 31.00
N LEU A 148 -6.20 -15.87 31.93
CA LEU A 148 -7.64 -15.88 32.17
C LEU A 148 -8.10 -14.80 33.16
N GLY A 149 -7.17 -14.03 33.73
CA GLY A 149 -7.50 -12.98 34.70
C GLY A 149 -7.98 -13.50 36.06
N LEU A 150 -7.60 -14.74 36.42
CA LEU A 150 -7.97 -15.42 37.68
C LEU A 150 -6.87 -15.31 38.72
#